data_0858cd7ee444c1a82601ec18e4d3869b
#
_entry.id   0858cd7ee444c1a82601ec18e4d3869b
#
_cell.length_a   1.000
_cell.length_b   1.000
_cell.length_c   1.000
_cell.angle_alpha   90.00
_cell.angle_beta   90.00
_cell.angle_gamma   90.00
#
_symmetry.space_group_name_H-M   'P 1'
#
loop_
_entity.id
_entity.type
_entity.pdbx_description
1 polymer ?
#
loop_
_entity_poly.entity_id
_entity_poly.type
_entity_poly.pdbx_seq_one_letter_code
_entity_poly.pdbx_strand_id
1 'polypeptide(L)'
;METSKQTNDDFLPWVEKYRPKTINEIISHAQNIETIKKLLMGSSLPHLLFHGSSGTGKTSTIIALAKEIYGNNIRLMVMKLDASDDRGINSVREDIKGFAEKSNMFQKGVRLIILDEADSMTFDAQFALRRIIEKYSATIRFCLICNYENKIIPAIRSRCANFRFSNIDIKHICFKLNQIAKAENLKYESNVIETIATLAKGDLRKAINLIQSISMQSNFITNQLCWETAGVPSNEEIKKILNTLYDKNINFDQAYQIVANQIKIQGYSLSIVLKELIIEIIERWTCHHIDVYDNKSSNINLSSTMINEPASFESLDSKSSMLLNNLSKTQIINEPKEKVLTFSLARLSEKSKDFLDNEPASFESINNELILKNIPKIISDLSDLENMVTKSTFGDIYITSLVGIFTPLKI
;
A
#
# COMPACT_ATOMS: atom_id res chain seq x y z
N MET A 1 31.63 4.22 -30.69
CA MET A 1 30.24 4.76 -30.83
C MET A 1 29.32 4.29 -29.69
N GLU A 2 29.82 4.25 -28.44
CA GLU A 2 29.06 3.84 -27.25
C GLU A 2 28.78 4.99 -26.26
N THR A 3 29.30 6.18 -26.51
CA THR A 3 29.25 7.30 -25.58
C THR A 3 27.99 8.18 -25.65
N SER A 4 27.11 7.98 -26.64
CA SER A 4 25.92 8.83 -26.83
C SER A 4 24.62 8.30 -26.22
N LYS A 5 24.62 7.08 -25.65
CA LYS A 5 23.42 6.52 -24.98
C LYS A 5 23.38 6.75 -23.45
N GLN A 6 24.51 7.06 -22.84
CA GLN A 6 24.60 7.31 -21.38
C GLN A 6 24.02 8.67 -20.97
N THR A 7 24.06 9.67 -21.85
CA THR A 7 23.64 11.05 -21.52
C THR A 7 22.13 11.26 -21.40
N ASN A 8 21.29 10.40 -21.96
CA ASN A 8 19.84 10.57 -21.89
C ASN A 8 19.21 9.87 -20.65
N ASP A 9 19.84 8.82 -20.12
CA ASP A 9 19.31 8.11 -18.95
C ASP A 9 19.57 8.87 -17.63
N ASP A 10 20.57 9.77 -17.58
CA ASP A 10 20.93 10.51 -16.36
C ASP A 10 19.92 11.61 -16.00
N PHE A 11 19.14 12.10 -16.97
CA PHE A 11 18.10 13.12 -16.76
C PHE A 11 16.72 12.52 -16.49
N LEU A 12 16.56 11.19 -16.56
CA LEU A 12 15.28 10.56 -16.31
C LEU A 12 14.99 10.48 -14.80
N PRO A 13 13.74 10.71 -14.37
CA PRO A 13 13.31 10.41 -13.01
C PRO A 13 13.65 8.95 -12.66
N TRP A 14 14.09 8.69 -11.44
CA TRP A 14 14.53 7.34 -11.05
C TRP A 14 13.45 6.27 -11.22
N VAL A 15 12.18 6.63 -11.07
CA VAL A 15 11.06 5.71 -11.34
C VAL A 15 11.09 5.18 -12.77
N GLU A 16 11.48 5.99 -13.76
CA GLU A 16 11.58 5.55 -15.16
C GLU A 16 12.97 4.97 -15.47
N LYS A 17 14.06 5.53 -14.91
CA LYS A 17 15.43 5.01 -15.04
C LYS A 17 15.54 3.57 -14.57
N TYR A 18 14.96 3.25 -13.41
CA TYR A 18 15.00 1.92 -12.76
C TYR A 18 13.76 1.06 -13.01
N ARG A 19 12.94 1.46 -13.97
CA ARG A 19 11.77 0.67 -14.38
C ARG A 19 12.23 -0.67 -14.97
N PRO A 20 11.64 -1.81 -14.55
CA PRO A 20 11.99 -3.12 -15.07
C PRO A 20 11.90 -3.16 -16.61
N LYS A 21 13.00 -3.51 -17.28
CA LYS A 21 13.07 -3.65 -18.75
C LYS A 21 12.82 -5.08 -19.17
N THR A 22 13.10 -6.04 -18.30
CA THR A 22 12.94 -7.49 -18.52
C THR A 22 12.07 -8.11 -17.43
N ILE A 23 11.50 -9.28 -17.68
CA ILE A 23 10.66 -9.99 -16.71
C ILE A 23 11.47 -10.42 -15.48
N ASN A 24 12.73 -10.74 -15.65
CA ASN A 24 13.60 -11.18 -14.55
C ASN A 24 13.95 -10.07 -13.55
N GLU A 25 13.77 -8.81 -13.94
CA GLU A 25 13.94 -7.64 -13.07
C GLU A 25 12.72 -7.35 -12.22
N ILE A 26 11.60 -8.05 -12.46
CA ILE A 26 10.38 -7.89 -11.67
C ILE A 26 10.53 -8.71 -10.40
N ILE A 27 10.56 -8.04 -9.25
CA ILE A 27 10.97 -8.62 -7.97
C ILE A 27 9.79 -9.31 -7.24
N SER A 28 8.54 -8.93 -7.58
CA SER A 28 7.34 -9.41 -6.91
C SER A 28 6.44 -10.22 -7.84
N HIS A 29 5.48 -10.96 -7.24
CA HIS A 29 4.44 -11.69 -7.97
C HIS A 29 4.94 -12.82 -8.89
N ALA A 30 5.97 -13.58 -8.45
CA ALA A 30 6.57 -14.65 -9.22
C ALA A 30 5.53 -15.67 -9.77
N GLN A 31 4.53 -16.03 -8.97
CA GLN A 31 3.46 -16.95 -9.39
C GLN A 31 2.60 -16.37 -10.53
N ASN A 32 2.23 -15.09 -10.44
CA ASN A 32 1.48 -14.42 -11.50
C ASN A 32 2.30 -14.38 -12.79
N ILE A 33 3.58 -14.01 -12.68
CA ILE A 33 4.51 -13.92 -13.81
C ILE A 33 4.68 -15.29 -14.48
N GLU A 34 4.88 -16.36 -13.71
CA GLU A 34 5.01 -17.71 -14.23
C GLU A 34 3.72 -18.17 -14.93
N THR A 35 2.57 -17.90 -14.33
CA THR A 35 1.26 -18.22 -14.93
C THR A 35 1.06 -17.48 -16.24
N ILE A 36 1.37 -16.19 -16.29
CA ILE A 36 1.26 -15.38 -17.50
C ILE A 36 2.25 -15.88 -18.57
N LYS A 37 3.48 -16.22 -18.20
CA LYS A 37 4.45 -16.84 -19.12
C LYS A 37 3.91 -18.13 -19.73
N LYS A 38 3.32 -19.02 -18.94
CA LYS A 38 2.70 -20.26 -19.42
C LYS A 38 1.54 -19.99 -20.40
N LEU A 39 0.70 -18.99 -20.10
CA LEU A 39 -0.38 -18.56 -20.98
C LEU A 39 0.14 -17.98 -22.31
N LEU A 40 1.27 -17.29 -22.27
CA LEU A 40 1.90 -16.71 -23.46
C LEU A 40 2.58 -17.75 -24.35
N MET A 41 3.17 -18.79 -23.77
CA MET A 41 3.77 -19.91 -24.51
C MET A 41 2.70 -20.83 -25.09
N GLY A 42 1.49 -20.82 -24.55
CA GLY A 42 0.34 -21.52 -25.08
C GLY A 42 -0.20 -20.85 -26.36
N SER A 43 -0.82 -21.61 -27.23
CA SER A 43 -1.37 -21.10 -28.50
C SER A 43 -2.58 -20.16 -28.34
N SER A 44 -3.12 -19.98 -27.16
CA SER A 44 -4.30 -19.13 -26.87
C SER A 44 -4.12 -18.23 -25.66
N LEU A 45 -3.55 -17.03 -25.87
CA LEU A 45 -3.53 -15.99 -24.87
C LEU A 45 -4.97 -15.47 -24.61
N PRO A 46 -5.51 -15.48 -23.38
CA PRO A 46 -6.78 -14.84 -23.07
C PRO A 46 -6.63 -13.31 -22.99
N HIS A 47 -7.77 -12.60 -22.89
CA HIS A 47 -7.73 -11.23 -22.42
C HIS A 47 -7.29 -11.20 -20.96
N LEU A 48 -6.56 -10.17 -20.53
CA LEU A 48 -5.98 -10.06 -19.21
C LEU A 48 -6.61 -8.90 -18.45
N LEU A 49 -6.83 -9.06 -17.16
CA LEU A 49 -7.18 -7.99 -16.25
C LEU A 49 -6.19 -7.98 -15.08
N PHE A 50 -5.38 -6.92 -14.99
CA PHE A 50 -4.44 -6.70 -13.89
C PHE A 50 -5.04 -5.69 -12.93
N HIS A 51 -5.24 -6.08 -11.67
CA HIS A 51 -5.82 -5.21 -10.66
C HIS A 51 -5.02 -5.22 -9.36
N GLY A 52 -5.09 -4.12 -8.59
CA GLY A 52 -4.40 -3.97 -7.30
C GLY A 52 -3.89 -2.56 -7.07
N SER A 53 -3.27 -2.33 -5.91
CA SER A 53 -2.79 -1.01 -5.49
C SER A 53 -1.77 -0.39 -6.45
N SER A 54 -1.63 0.95 -6.39
CA SER A 54 -0.63 1.69 -7.15
C SER A 54 0.80 1.20 -6.85
N GLY A 55 1.72 1.39 -7.81
CA GLY A 55 3.16 1.11 -7.62
C GLY A 55 3.55 -0.36 -7.45
N THR A 56 2.62 -1.33 -7.65
CA THR A 56 2.87 -2.77 -7.52
C THR A 56 3.45 -3.43 -8.77
N GLY A 57 3.68 -2.67 -9.85
CA GLY A 57 4.34 -3.15 -11.05
C GLY A 57 3.43 -3.66 -12.16
N LYS A 58 2.10 -3.49 -12.10
CA LYS A 58 1.13 -3.95 -13.12
C LYS A 58 1.53 -3.58 -14.55
N THR A 59 1.69 -2.29 -14.80
CA THR A 59 2.05 -1.76 -16.14
C THR A 59 3.46 -2.19 -16.56
N SER A 60 4.41 -2.23 -15.63
CA SER A 60 5.78 -2.68 -15.91
C SER A 60 5.82 -4.16 -16.31
N THR A 61 5.01 -5.00 -15.64
CA THR A 61 4.92 -6.43 -15.93
C THR A 61 4.43 -6.69 -17.35
N ILE A 62 3.34 -6.07 -17.79
CA ILE A 62 2.82 -6.32 -19.15
C ILE A 62 3.74 -5.76 -20.22
N ILE A 63 4.41 -4.62 -19.97
CA ILE A 63 5.37 -4.06 -20.93
C ILE A 63 6.61 -4.96 -21.05
N ALA A 64 7.14 -5.48 -19.93
CA ALA A 64 8.27 -6.40 -19.95
C ALA A 64 7.91 -7.72 -20.68
N LEU A 65 6.72 -8.25 -20.39
CA LEU A 65 6.17 -9.41 -21.10
C LEU A 65 6.03 -9.16 -22.60
N ALA A 66 5.46 -8.01 -22.96
CA ALA A 66 5.29 -7.65 -24.38
C ALA A 66 6.63 -7.54 -25.12
N LYS A 67 7.67 -7.02 -24.44
CA LYS A 67 9.03 -6.98 -25.00
C LYS A 67 9.61 -8.39 -25.25
N GLU A 68 9.38 -9.31 -24.33
CA GLU A 68 9.84 -10.69 -24.46
C GLU A 68 9.14 -11.43 -25.62
N ILE A 69 7.83 -11.19 -25.79
CA ILE A 69 7.03 -11.87 -26.83
C ILE A 69 7.30 -11.30 -28.22
N TYR A 70 7.25 -9.97 -28.35
CA TYR A 70 7.27 -9.30 -29.64
C TYR A 70 8.65 -8.80 -30.05
N GLY A 71 9.61 -8.76 -29.12
CA GLY A 71 10.99 -8.33 -29.38
C GLY A 71 11.05 -6.99 -30.12
N ASN A 72 11.71 -6.98 -31.28
CA ASN A 72 11.86 -5.78 -32.12
C ASN A 72 10.53 -5.27 -32.72
N ASN A 73 9.52 -6.14 -32.78
CA ASN A 73 8.23 -5.81 -33.39
C ASN A 73 7.22 -5.19 -32.41
N ILE A 74 7.65 -4.91 -31.19
CA ILE A 74 6.77 -4.37 -30.13
C ILE A 74 6.01 -3.12 -30.57
N ARG A 75 6.64 -2.21 -31.33
CA ARG A 75 6.00 -0.96 -31.80
C ARG A 75 4.85 -1.20 -32.78
N LEU A 76 4.85 -2.34 -33.48
CA LEU A 76 3.82 -2.71 -34.45
C LEU A 76 2.74 -3.59 -33.84
N MET A 77 3.11 -4.39 -32.82
CA MET A 77 2.25 -5.41 -32.26
C MET A 77 1.58 -4.99 -30.93
N VAL A 78 2.08 -3.93 -30.30
CA VAL A 78 1.57 -3.46 -28.99
C VAL A 78 1.14 -2.01 -29.09
N MET A 79 -0.09 -1.76 -28.66
CA MET A 79 -0.64 -0.42 -28.49
C MET A 79 -0.90 -0.19 -27.00
N LYS A 80 -0.38 0.91 -26.45
CA LYS A 80 -0.72 1.35 -25.10
C LYS A 80 -1.62 2.58 -25.20
N LEU A 81 -2.76 2.54 -24.50
CA LEU A 81 -3.72 3.63 -24.37
C LEU A 81 -3.92 3.88 -22.87
N ASP A 82 -4.08 5.15 -22.54
CA ASP A 82 -4.51 5.58 -21.23
C ASP A 82 -6.02 5.81 -21.25
N ALA A 83 -6.74 5.10 -20.39
CA ALA A 83 -8.20 5.18 -20.36
C ALA A 83 -8.72 6.44 -19.63
N SER A 84 -7.82 7.17 -18.96
CA SER A 84 -8.11 8.45 -18.31
C SER A 84 -8.04 9.66 -19.27
N ASP A 85 -7.51 9.47 -20.48
CA ASP A 85 -7.43 10.53 -21.47
C ASP A 85 -8.83 11.08 -21.83
N ASP A 86 -9.02 12.38 -21.64
CA ASP A 86 -10.28 13.13 -21.88
C ASP A 86 -10.75 13.15 -23.34
N ARG A 87 -10.01 12.52 -24.25
CA ARG A 87 -10.34 12.44 -25.68
C ARG A 87 -11.67 11.72 -25.98
N GLY A 88 -12.28 11.17 -24.93
CA GLY A 88 -13.58 10.52 -25.03
C GLY A 88 -13.52 9.11 -25.61
N ILE A 89 -14.59 8.35 -25.38
CA ILE A 89 -14.73 6.95 -25.81
C ILE A 89 -14.59 6.77 -27.33
N ASN A 90 -15.00 7.76 -28.13
CA ASN A 90 -14.96 7.69 -29.58
C ASN A 90 -13.52 7.67 -30.11
N SER A 91 -12.61 8.47 -29.52
CA SER A 91 -11.20 8.48 -29.91
C SER A 91 -10.54 7.14 -29.62
N VAL A 92 -10.70 6.61 -28.40
CA VAL A 92 -10.18 5.29 -28.02
C VAL A 92 -10.73 4.20 -28.95
N ARG A 93 -11.99 4.30 -29.35
CA ARG A 93 -12.64 3.37 -30.28
C ARG A 93 -12.05 3.44 -31.68
N GLU A 94 -11.80 4.66 -32.18
CA GLU A 94 -11.20 4.89 -33.50
C GLU A 94 -9.74 4.41 -33.52
N ASP A 95 -8.96 4.69 -32.48
CA ASP A 95 -7.59 4.23 -32.33
C ASP A 95 -7.51 2.69 -32.31
N ILE A 96 -8.36 2.04 -31.54
CA ILE A 96 -8.45 0.56 -31.50
C ILE A 96 -8.85 0.02 -32.88
N LYS A 97 -9.85 0.63 -33.53
CA LYS A 97 -10.30 0.21 -34.87
C LYS A 97 -9.17 0.38 -35.89
N GLY A 98 -8.53 1.54 -35.92
CA GLY A 98 -7.39 1.78 -36.81
C GLY A 98 -6.23 0.82 -36.57
N PHE A 99 -5.95 0.48 -35.32
CA PHE A 99 -4.95 -0.54 -34.97
C PHE A 99 -5.37 -1.93 -35.41
N ALA A 100 -6.65 -2.28 -35.25
CA ALA A 100 -7.18 -3.59 -35.65
C ALA A 100 -7.22 -3.79 -37.16
N GLU A 101 -7.52 -2.75 -37.92
CA GLU A 101 -7.65 -2.78 -39.38
C GLU A 101 -6.31 -2.71 -40.13
N LYS A 102 -5.25 -2.20 -39.46
CA LYS A 102 -3.89 -2.25 -40.04
C LYS A 102 -3.44 -3.72 -40.13
N SER A 103 -3.83 -4.35 -41.19
CA SER A 103 -3.41 -5.71 -41.52
C SER A 103 -1.92 -5.73 -41.85
N ASN A 104 -1.10 -6.30 -40.98
CA ASN A 104 0.29 -6.60 -41.34
C ASN A 104 0.33 -7.90 -42.16
N MET A 105 0.43 -7.78 -43.47
CA MET A 105 0.57 -8.91 -44.38
C MET A 105 1.80 -9.80 -44.08
N PHE A 106 2.74 -9.33 -43.27
CA PHE A 106 4.04 -9.95 -43.02
C PHE A 106 4.22 -10.54 -41.64
N GLN A 107 3.27 -10.38 -40.68
CA GLN A 107 3.44 -10.90 -39.32
C GLN A 107 2.26 -11.74 -38.86
N LYS A 108 2.53 -13.03 -38.63
CA LYS A 108 1.60 -13.97 -37.96
C LYS A 108 1.70 -13.71 -36.43
N GLY A 109 0.59 -13.41 -35.77
CA GLY A 109 0.51 -13.30 -34.33
C GLY A 109 -0.66 -12.45 -33.85
N VAL A 110 -1.03 -12.63 -32.61
CA VAL A 110 -2.09 -11.83 -31.95
C VAL A 110 -1.49 -10.52 -31.46
N ARG A 111 -2.15 -9.40 -31.70
CA ARG A 111 -1.74 -8.06 -31.23
C ARG A 111 -2.21 -7.84 -29.80
N LEU A 112 -1.48 -6.99 -29.06
CA LEU A 112 -1.79 -6.66 -27.69
C LEU A 112 -2.19 -5.18 -27.58
N ILE A 113 -3.34 -4.92 -26.97
CA ILE A 113 -3.76 -3.58 -26.57
C ILE A 113 -3.71 -3.54 -25.05
N ILE A 114 -2.95 -2.60 -24.50
CA ILE A 114 -2.84 -2.32 -23.07
C ILE A 114 -3.68 -1.06 -22.80
N LEU A 115 -4.72 -1.22 -21.97
CA LEU A 115 -5.54 -0.12 -21.47
C LEU A 115 -5.18 0.13 -20.00
N ASP A 116 -4.43 1.20 -19.75
CA ASP A 116 -4.05 1.62 -18.40
C ASP A 116 -5.18 2.45 -17.78
N GLU A 117 -5.30 2.44 -16.45
CA GLU A 117 -6.33 3.15 -15.68
C GLU A 117 -7.78 2.87 -16.14
N ALA A 118 -8.07 1.62 -16.50
CA ALA A 118 -9.39 1.23 -17.02
C ALA A 118 -10.56 1.51 -16.04
N ASP A 119 -10.29 1.67 -14.76
CA ASP A 119 -11.25 2.04 -13.72
C ASP A 119 -11.63 3.54 -13.71
N SER A 120 -10.99 4.37 -14.53
CA SER A 120 -11.38 5.76 -14.78
C SER A 120 -12.51 5.87 -15.82
N MET A 121 -12.71 4.83 -16.64
CA MET A 121 -13.72 4.80 -17.69
C MET A 121 -15.15 4.86 -17.12
N THR A 122 -16.01 5.63 -17.77
CA THR A 122 -17.46 5.60 -17.49
C THR A 122 -18.08 4.24 -17.81
N PHE A 123 -19.24 3.92 -17.24
CA PHE A 123 -19.93 2.65 -17.51
C PHE A 123 -20.27 2.51 -19.00
N ASP A 124 -20.73 3.58 -19.67
CA ASP A 124 -21.04 3.57 -21.10
C ASP A 124 -19.79 3.27 -21.94
N ALA A 125 -18.65 3.80 -21.52
CA ALA A 125 -17.36 3.53 -22.12
C ALA A 125 -17.00 2.04 -22.03
N GLN A 126 -17.19 1.47 -20.87
CA GLN A 126 -16.92 0.05 -20.64
C GLN A 126 -17.89 -0.87 -21.42
N PHE A 127 -19.19 -0.49 -21.54
CA PHE A 127 -20.13 -1.24 -22.39
C PHE A 127 -19.76 -1.21 -23.87
N ALA A 128 -19.26 -0.07 -24.35
CA ALA A 128 -18.77 0.00 -25.75
C ALA A 128 -17.46 -0.78 -25.92
N LEU A 129 -16.52 -0.71 -24.96
CA LEU A 129 -15.29 -1.50 -24.95
C LEU A 129 -15.59 -3.02 -24.99
N ARG A 130 -16.59 -3.47 -24.23
CA ARG A 130 -17.04 -4.87 -24.29
C ARG A 130 -17.34 -5.32 -25.72
N ARG A 131 -18.10 -4.52 -26.49
CA ARG A 131 -18.44 -4.84 -27.90
C ARG A 131 -17.18 -4.90 -28.77
N ILE A 132 -16.21 -4.04 -28.52
CA ILE A 132 -14.93 -4.02 -29.22
C ILE A 132 -14.13 -5.28 -28.91
N ILE A 133 -14.03 -5.67 -27.64
CA ILE A 133 -13.37 -6.89 -27.19
C ILE A 133 -13.99 -8.12 -27.91
N GLU A 134 -15.31 -8.21 -27.95
CA GLU A 134 -16.02 -9.30 -28.63
C GLU A 134 -15.73 -9.32 -30.13
N LYS A 135 -15.77 -8.16 -30.79
CA LYS A 135 -15.57 -8.03 -32.23
C LYS A 135 -14.16 -8.43 -32.69
N TYR A 136 -13.13 -8.04 -31.93
CA TYR A 136 -11.72 -8.22 -32.34
C TYR A 136 -11.01 -9.36 -31.58
N SER A 137 -11.73 -10.19 -30.85
CA SER A 137 -11.18 -11.30 -30.06
C SER A 137 -10.37 -12.32 -30.86
N ALA A 138 -10.59 -12.43 -32.17
CA ALA A 138 -9.81 -13.32 -33.03
C ALA A 138 -8.37 -12.81 -33.28
N THR A 139 -8.16 -11.50 -33.36
CA THR A 139 -6.90 -10.87 -33.81
C THR A 139 -6.19 -10.06 -32.74
N ILE A 140 -6.90 -9.64 -31.66
CA ILE A 140 -6.38 -8.76 -30.62
C ILE A 140 -6.60 -9.38 -29.25
N ARG A 141 -5.62 -9.19 -28.36
CA ARG A 141 -5.77 -9.39 -26.92
C ARG A 141 -5.73 -8.06 -26.21
N PHE A 142 -6.58 -7.95 -25.21
CA PHE A 142 -6.65 -6.77 -24.35
C PHE A 142 -6.03 -7.11 -23.01
N CYS A 143 -5.21 -6.20 -22.49
CA CYS A 143 -4.76 -6.19 -21.13
C CYS A 143 -5.30 -4.93 -20.45
N LEU A 144 -6.29 -5.09 -19.61
CA LEU A 144 -6.87 -4.01 -18.83
C LEU A 144 -6.11 -3.89 -17.51
N ILE A 145 -5.73 -2.68 -17.14
CA ILE A 145 -5.03 -2.41 -15.88
C ILE A 145 -5.90 -1.45 -15.08
N CYS A 146 -6.19 -1.80 -13.83
CA CYS A 146 -6.98 -0.97 -12.92
C CYS A 146 -6.44 -1.06 -11.49
N ASN A 147 -6.82 -0.10 -10.67
CA ASN A 147 -6.56 -0.14 -9.23
C ASN A 147 -7.71 -0.86 -8.51
N TYR A 148 -8.94 -0.61 -8.92
CA TYR A 148 -10.15 -1.14 -8.29
C TYR A 148 -10.92 -2.04 -9.25
N GLU A 149 -10.88 -3.36 -8.99
CA GLU A 149 -11.59 -4.35 -9.81
C GLU A 149 -13.11 -4.14 -9.82
N ASN A 150 -13.68 -3.70 -8.70
CA ASN A 150 -15.12 -3.46 -8.56
C ASN A 150 -15.66 -2.33 -9.44
N LYS A 151 -14.81 -1.44 -9.95
CA LYS A 151 -15.17 -0.41 -10.91
C LYS A 151 -15.28 -0.94 -12.35
N ILE A 152 -14.81 -2.14 -12.62
CA ILE A 152 -14.90 -2.80 -13.94
C ILE A 152 -16.19 -3.62 -14.00
N ILE A 153 -16.99 -3.44 -15.05
CA ILE A 153 -18.27 -4.14 -15.22
C ILE A 153 -18.07 -5.67 -15.27
N PRO A 154 -18.98 -6.46 -14.69
CA PRO A 154 -18.88 -7.93 -14.67
C PRO A 154 -18.76 -8.54 -16.05
N ALA A 155 -19.39 -7.93 -17.06
CA ALA A 155 -19.35 -8.38 -18.44
C ALA A 155 -17.95 -8.33 -19.08
N ILE A 156 -17.07 -7.44 -18.66
CA ILE A 156 -15.66 -7.41 -19.08
C ILE A 156 -14.83 -8.38 -18.21
N ARG A 157 -15.02 -8.37 -16.90
CA ARG A 157 -14.28 -9.24 -15.97
C ARG A 157 -14.42 -10.73 -16.33
N SER A 158 -15.62 -11.17 -16.67
CA SER A 158 -15.89 -12.57 -17.03
C SER A 158 -15.18 -13.04 -18.32
N ARG A 159 -14.67 -12.11 -19.14
CA ARG A 159 -13.95 -12.40 -20.39
C ARG A 159 -12.44 -12.33 -20.25
N CYS A 160 -11.94 -11.91 -19.11
CA CYS A 160 -10.53 -11.72 -18.83
C CYS A 160 -10.03 -12.74 -17.81
N ALA A 161 -8.79 -13.16 -17.96
CA ALA A 161 -8.07 -13.84 -16.89
C ALA A 161 -7.60 -12.77 -15.88
N ASN A 162 -8.06 -12.90 -14.64
CA ASN A 162 -7.82 -11.91 -13.59
C ASN A 162 -6.53 -12.21 -12.83
N PHE A 163 -5.68 -11.19 -12.69
CA PHE A 163 -4.42 -11.26 -11.95
C PHE A 163 -4.39 -10.15 -10.90
N ARG A 164 -4.37 -10.56 -9.63
CA ARG A 164 -4.26 -9.63 -8.52
C ARG A 164 -2.79 -9.33 -8.23
N PHE A 165 -2.47 -8.03 -8.13
CA PHE A 165 -1.18 -7.52 -7.71
C PHE A 165 -1.33 -6.96 -6.29
N SER A 166 -0.88 -7.70 -5.30
CA SER A 166 -0.85 -7.28 -3.90
C SER A 166 0.25 -6.24 -3.66
N ASN A 167 0.25 -5.63 -2.48
CA ASN A 167 1.35 -4.77 -2.05
C ASN A 167 2.67 -5.55 -2.09
N ILE A 168 3.74 -4.86 -2.42
CA ILE A 168 5.08 -5.46 -2.48
C ILE A 168 5.62 -5.61 -1.06
N ASP A 169 6.16 -6.76 -0.73
CA ASP A 169 6.78 -7.02 0.57
C ASP A 169 7.95 -6.07 0.83
N ILE A 170 8.09 -5.65 2.09
CA ILE A 170 9.16 -4.74 2.54
C ILE A 170 10.52 -5.26 2.12
N LYS A 171 10.79 -6.56 2.25
CA LYS A 171 12.06 -7.20 1.84
C LYS A 171 12.40 -6.97 0.37
N HIS A 172 11.40 -7.06 -0.51
CA HIS A 172 11.57 -6.83 -1.93
C HIS A 172 11.83 -5.35 -2.26
N ILE A 173 11.14 -4.44 -1.57
CA ILE A 173 11.37 -2.99 -1.70
C ILE A 173 12.80 -2.66 -1.23
N CYS A 174 13.21 -3.13 -0.06
CA CYS A 174 14.57 -2.95 0.47
C CYS A 174 15.64 -3.46 -0.51
N PHE A 175 15.42 -4.64 -1.10
CA PHE A 175 16.33 -5.18 -2.10
C PHE A 175 16.49 -4.23 -3.29
N LYS A 176 15.39 -3.70 -3.83
CA LYS A 176 15.43 -2.76 -4.98
C LYS A 176 16.05 -1.42 -4.60
N LEU A 177 15.69 -0.87 -3.44
CA LEU A 177 16.26 0.38 -2.96
C LEU A 177 17.77 0.27 -2.74
N ASN A 178 18.24 -0.86 -2.19
CA ASN A 178 19.70 -1.12 -2.05
C ASN A 178 20.41 -1.18 -3.39
N GLN A 179 19.80 -1.75 -4.43
CA GLN A 179 20.36 -1.73 -5.79
C GLN A 179 20.48 -0.30 -6.32
N ILE A 180 19.43 0.52 -6.14
CA ILE A 180 19.41 1.92 -6.59
C ILE A 180 20.44 2.74 -5.79
N ALA A 181 20.46 2.60 -4.47
CA ALA A 181 21.40 3.33 -3.61
C ALA A 181 22.87 3.05 -3.96
N LYS A 182 23.19 1.80 -4.30
CA LYS A 182 24.53 1.43 -4.79
C LYS A 182 24.83 2.02 -6.17
N ALA A 183 23.86 1.99 -7.09
CA ALA A 183 24.04 2.53 -8.44
C ALA A 183 24.23 4.05 -8.45
N GLU A 184 23.56 4.76 -7.55
CA GLU A 184 23.64 6.23 -7.38
C GLU A 184 24.70 6.66 -6.34
N ASN A 185 25.47 5.71 -5.77
CA ASN A 185 26.54 5.97 -4.77
C ASN A 185 26.04 6.77 -3.54
N LEU A 186 24.84 6.48 -3.05
CA LEU A 186 24.26 7.17 -1.92
C LEU A 186 24.94 6.81 -0.60
N LYS A 187 25.13 7.80 0.27
CA LYS A 187 25.59 7.62 1.64
C LYS A 187 24.38 7.77 2.58
N TYR A 188 24.14 6.77 3.41
CA TYR A 188 22.97 6.74 4.30
C TYR A 188 23.27 6.05 5.61
N GLU A 189 22.49 6.38 6.62
CA GLU A 189 22.51 5.78 7.95
C GLU A 189 21.96 4.34 7.93
N SER A 190 22.34 3.51 8.91
CA SER A 190 21.71 2.21 9.11
C SER A 190 20.18 2.38 9.23
N ASN A 191 19.41 1.43 8.68
CA ASN A 191 17.95 1.38 8.72
C ASN A 191 17.18 2.38 7.80
N VAL A 192 17.86 3.32 7.13
CA VAL A 192 17.20 4.27 6.19
C VAL A 192 16.40 3.54 5.11
N ILE A 193 16.97 2.50 4.54
CA ILE A 193 16.30 1.71 3.48
C ILE A 193 15.02 1.04 4.01
N GLU A 194 15.05 0.51 5.21
CA GLU A 194 13.88 -0.09 5.87
C GLU A 194 12.83 0.96 6.23
N THR A 195 13.28 2.11 6.72
CA THR A 195 12.39 3.26 7.01
C THR A 195 11.66 3.70 5.74
N ILE A 196 12.36 3.89 4.62
CA ILE A 196 11.75 4.27 3.34
C ILE A 196 10.79 3.18 2.85
N ALA A 197 11.15 1.91 2.96
CA ALA A 197 10.29 0.79 2.57
C ALA A 197 9.00 0.74 3.39
N THR A 198 9.08 0.99 4.70
CA THR A 198 7.94 1.08 5.60
C THR A 198 7.02 2.26 5.25
N LEU A 199 7.59 3.46 5.01
CA LEU A 199 6.86 4.66 4.60
C LEU A 199 6.16 4.51 3.25
N ALA A 200 6.71 3.69 2.36
CA ALA A 200 6.13 3.40 1.05
C ALA A 200 4.89 2.50 1.12
N LYS A 201 4.68 1.74 2.19
CA LYS A 201 3.48 0.88 2.41
C LYS A 201 3.19 -0.08 1.24
N GLY A 202 4.23 -0.66 0.65
CA GLY A 202 4.09 -1.61 -0.46
C GLY A 202 4.04 -0.99 -1.87
N ASP A 203 4.18 0.33 -2.01
CA ASP A 203 4.25 1.06 -3.28
C ASP A 203 5.72 1.37 -3.63
N LEU A 204 6.30 0.60 -4.59
CA LEU A 204 7.68 0.79 -5.01
C LEU A 204 7.92 2.15 -5.70
N ARG A 205 6.91 2.70 -6.41
CA ARG A 205 7.03 4.01 -7.05
C ARG A 205 7.21 5.11 -6.00
N LYS A 206 6.42 5.05 -4.92
CA LYS A 206 6.54 5.95 -3.78
C LYS A 206 7.90 5.82 -3.11
N ALA A 207 8.41 4.59 -2.91
CA ALA A 207 9.72 4.34 -2.32
C ALA A 207 10.86 4.95 -3.14
N ILE A 208 10.85 4.77 -4.47
CA ILE A 208 11.87 5.31 -5.37
C ILE A 208 11.80 6.84 -5.42
N ASN A 209 10.61 7.42 -5.49
CA ASN A 209 10.48 8.88 -5.46
C ASN A 209 10.98 9.47 -4.14
N LEU A 210 10.70 8.81 -3.02
CA LEU A 210 11.11 9.28 -1.70
C LEU A 210 12.64 9.29 -1.58
N ILE A 211 13.32 8.18 -1.93
CA ILE A 211 14.78 8.13 -1.86
C ILE A 211 15.43 9.13 -2.84
N GLN A 212 14.85 9.34 -4.03
CA GLN A 212 15.30 10.35 -4.97
C GLN A 212 15.18 11.77 -4.38
N SER A 213 14.01 12.12 -3.83
CA SER A 213 13.77 13.45 -3.23
C SER A 213 14.72 13.73 -2.07
N ILE A 214 14.99 12.74 -1.22
CA ILE A 214 15.91 12.86 -0.09
C ILE A 214 17.35 13.04 -0.59
N SER A 215 17.78 12.29 -1.61
CA SER A 215 19.13 12.38 -2.16
C SER A 215 19.42 13.75 -2.79
N MET A 216 18.40 14.48 -3.22
CA MET A 216 18.55 15.85 -3.73
C MET A 216 18.67 16.90 -2.62
N GLN A 217 18.21 16.58 -1.40
CA GLN A 217 18.25 17.50 -0.25
C GLN A 217 19.56 17.40 0.53
N SER A 218 20.15 16.19 0.61
CA SER A 218 21.34 15.95 1.43
C SER A 218 22.26 14.91 0.82
N ASN A 219 23.58 15.13 0.98
CA ASN A 219 24.61 14.16 0.58
C ASN A 219 24.70 12.95 1.54
N PHE A 220 24.12 13.04 2.75
CA PHE A 220 24.03 11.97 3.73
C PHE A 220 22.59 11.83 4.22
N ILE A 221 22.01 10.68 3.98
CA ILE A 221 20.60 10.42 4.28
C ILE A 221 20.46 9.90 5.71
N THR A 222 19.70 10.61 6.54
CA THR A 222 19.36 10.23 7.93
C THR A 222 17.94 9.70 8.01
N ASN A 223 17.63 8.91 9.05
CA ASN A 223 16.28 8.43 9.30
C ASN A 223 15.28 9.58 9.53
N GLN A 224 15.70 10.62 10.25
CA GLN A 224 14.84 11.79 10.50
C GLN A 224 14.44 12.47 9.20
N LEU A 225 15.38 12.69 8.27
CA LEU A 225 15.11 13.31 6.97
C LEU A 225 14.09 12.50 6.14
N CYS A 226 14.08 11.16 6.31
CA CYS A 226 13.08 10.32 5.64
C CYS A 226 11.66 10.61 6.11
N TRP A 227 11.45 10.77 7.41
CA TRP A 227 10.14 11.10 7.98
C TRP A 227 9.69 12.50 7.57
N GLU A 228 10.58 13.49 7.69
CA GLU A 228 10.31 14.89 7.31
C GLU A 228 9.94 15.00 5.83
N THR A 229 10.73 14.39 4.93
CA THR A 229 10.45 14.43 3.48
C THR A 229 9.18 13.67 3.11
N ALA A 230 8.84 12.60 3.83
CA ALA A 230 7.59 11.87 3.63
C ALA A 230 6.36 12.64 4.13
N GLY A 231 6.53 13.69 4.96
CA GLY A 231 5.46 14.44 5.60
C GLY A 231 4.64 13.58 6.58
N VAL A 232 5.28 12.57 7.18
CA VAL A 232 4.66 11.65 8.13
C VAL A 232 5.37 11.81 9.47
N PRO A 233 4.66 12.01 10.57
CA PRO A 233 5.28 12.11 11.89
C PRO A 233 5.98 10.80 12.26
N SER A 234 7.12 10.92 12.92
CA SER A 234 7.84 9.75 13.44
C SER A 234 7.07 9.07 14.58
N ASN A 235 7.37 7.79 14.84
CA ASN A 235 6.75 7.06 15.95
C ASN A 235 6.97 7.78 17.30
N GLU A 236 8.12 8.43 17.49
CA GLU A 236 8.42 9.18 18.72
C GLU A 236 7.55 10.42 18.86
N GLU A 237 7.31 11.13 17.75
CA GLU A 237 6.44 12.31 17.74
C GLU A 237 4.99 11.94 18.01
N ILE A 238 4.51 10.84 17.40
CA ILE A 238 3.16 10.31 17.67
C ILE A 238 3.02 9.92 19.15
N LYS A 239 4.03 9.25 19.72
CA LYS A 239 4.05 8.91 21.16
C LYS A 239 4.03 10.15 22.04
N LYS A 240 4.77 11.21 21.69
CA LYS A 240 4.73 12.49 22.41
C LYS A 240 3.35 13.12 22.37
N ILE A 241 2.73 13.20 21.18
CA ILE A 241 1.35 13.72 21.03
C ILE A 241 0.40 12.89 21.90
N LEU A 242 0.47 11.57 21.80
CA LEU A 242 -0.42 10.68 22.54
C LEU A 242 -0.24 10.81 24.06
N ASN A 243 1.00 10.89 24.55
CA ASN A 243 1.28 11.09 25.97
C ASN A 243 0.73 12.45 26.46
N THR A 244 0.87 13.51 25.67
CA THR A 244 0.28 14.83 26.00
C THR A 244 -1.25 14.76 26.10
N LEU A 245 -1.89 13.99 25.22
CA LEU A 245 -3.35 13.81 25.23
C LEU A 245 -3.84 13.01 26.44
N TYR A 246 -3.06 12.05 26.93
CA TYR A 246 -3.40 11.24 28.10
C TYR A 246 -2.96 11.84 29.44
N ASP A 247 -2.08 12.86 29.46
CA ASP A 247 -1.56 13.43 30.70
C ASP A 247 -2.66 14.18 31.48
N LYS A 248 -2.95 13.70 32.68
CA LYS A 248 -3.95 14.28 33.58
C LYS A 248 -3.56 15.68 34.12
N ASN A 249 -2.27 15.98 34.14
CA ASN A 249 -1.76 17.26 34.68
C ASN A 249 -1.86 18.40 33.65
N ILE A 250 -2.09 18.07 32.38
CA ILE A 250 -2.15 19.05 31.29
C ILE A 250 -3.62 19.43 31.03
N ASN A 251 -3.93 20.73 31.19
CA ASN A 251 -5.26 21.28 30.89
C ASN A 251 -5.54 21.22 29.37
N PHE A 252 -6.83 21.31 29.00
CA PHE A 252 -7.28 21.31 27.62
C PHE A 252 -6.55 22.33 26.73
N ASP A 253 -6.45 23.60 27.17
CA ASP A 253 -5.82 24.69 26.43
C ASP A 253 -4.32 24.45 26.23
N GLN A 254 -3.64 23.92 27.23
CA GLN A 254 -2.22 23.55 27.12
C GLN A 254 -2.00 22.39 26.15
N ALA A 255 -2.84 21.34 26.23
CA ALA A 255 -2.78 20.22 25.32
C ALA A 255 -3.03 20.68 23.88
N TYR A 256 -4.04 21.53 23.67
CA TYR A 256 -4.31 22.13 22.38
C TYR A 256 -3.12 22.90 21.81
N GLN A 257 -2.52 23.78 22.61
CA GLN A 257 -1.36 24.58 22.18
C GLN A 257 -0.17 23.67 21.78
N ILE A 258 0.13 22.67 22.60
CA ILE A 258 1.25 21.75 22.33
C ILE A 258 1.00 20.98 21.04
N VAL A 259 -0.17 20.36 20.88
CA VAL A 259 -0.51 19.56 19.71
C VAL A 259 -0.61 20.43 18.46
N ALA A 260 -1.27 21.60 18.55
CA ALA A 260 -1.41 22.52 17.44
C ALA A 260 -0.05 23.06 16.96
N ASN A 261 0.82 23.44 17.89
CA ASN A 261 2.16 23.89 17.56
C ASN A 261 2.99 22.79 16.91
N GLN A 262 2.93 21.56 17.40
CA GLN A 262 3.67 20.44 16.85
C GLN A 262 3.21 20.13 15.41
N ILE A 263 1.91 20.12 15.16
CA ILE A 263 1.35 19.89 13.82
C ILE A 263 1.69 21.04 12.86
N LYS A 264 1.54 22.30 13.31
CA LYS A 264 1.78 23.51 12.49
C LYS A 264 3.26 23.73 12.17
N ILE A 265 4.16 23.57 13.15
CA ILE A 265 5.60 23.77 12.94
C ILE A 265 6.17 22.74 11.97
N GLN A 266 5.75 21.49 12.08
CA GLN A 266 6.23 20.42 11.22
C GLN A 266 5.47 20.34 9.89
N GLY A 267 4.36 21.06 9.74
CA GLY A 267 3.56 21.07 8.52
C GLY A 267 2.84 19.76 8.23
N TYR A 268 2.59 18.92 9.23
CA TYR A 268 1.90 17.65 9.06
C TYR A 268 0.43 17.84 8.69
N SER A 269 -0.06 17.02 7.76
CA SER A 269 -1.50 16.92 7.53
C SER A 269 -2.18 16.25 8.73
N LEU A 270 -3.22 16.88 9.28
CA LEU A 270 -3.97 16.33 10.40
C LEU A 270 -4.55 14.93 10.10
N SER A 271 -4.97 14.67 8.84
CA SER A 271 -5.44 13.34 8.43
C SER A 271 -4.36 12.27 8.59
N ILE A 272 -3.09 12.59 8.31
CA ILE A 272 -1.97 11.66 8.50
C ILE A 272 -1.72 11.43 9.99
N VAL A 273 -1.70 12.50 10.79
CA VAL A 273 -1.51 12.42 12.25
C VAL A 273 -2.60 11.54 12.89
N LEU A 274 -3.87 11.75 12.51
CA LEU A 274 -4.99 10.93 13.01
C LEU A 274 -4.83 9.45 12.67
N LYS A 275 -4.42 9.13 11.44
CA LYS A 275 -4.17 7.74 11.03
C LYS A 275 -3.07 7.08 11.86
N GLU A 276 -1.95 7.76 12.03
CA GLU A 276 -0.84 7.20 12.80
C GLU A 276 -1.18 7.11 14.31
N LEU A 277 -1.95 8.06 14.87
CA LEU A 277 -2.48 7.96 16.23
C LEU A 277 -3.40 6.74 16.41
N ILE A 278 -4.31 6.50 15.48
CA ILE A 278 -5.19 5.32 15.53
C ILE A 278 -4.36 4.03 15.51
N ILE A 279 -3.35 3.96 14.65
CA ILE A 279 -2.45 2.79 14.55
C ILE A 279 -1.71 2.58 15.88
N GLU A 280 -1.11 3.62 16.45
CA GLU A 280 -0.38 3.55 17.73
C GLU A 280 -1.29 3.12 18.90
N ILE A 281 -2.54 3.62 18.93
CA ILE A 281 -3.52 3.23 19.96
C ILE A 281 -3.90 1.74 19.81
N ILE A 282 -4.11 1.27 18.60
CA ILE A 282 -4.41 -0.14 18.34
C ILE A 282 -3.22 -1.03 18.71
N GLU A 283 -2.00 -0.64 18.34
CA GLU A 283 -0.78 -1.38 18.68
C GLU A 283 -0.63 -1.50 20.21
N ARG A 284 -0.80 -0.43 20.97
CA ARG A 284 -0.76 -0.45 22.44
C ARG A 284 -1.84 -1.33 23.04
N TRP A 285 -3.06 -1.25 22.50
CA TRP A 285 -4.18 -2.05 22.99
C TRP A 285 -3.98 -3.56 22.77
N THR A 286 -3.49 -3.94 21.60
CA THR A 286 -3.23 -5.35 21.26
C THR A 286 -2.09 -5.93 22.10
N CYS A 287 -0.99 -5.21 22.31
CA CYS A 287 0.10 -5.64 23.17
C CYS A 287 -0.40 -5.93 24.60
N HIS A 288 -1.16 -4.99 25.18
CA HIS A 288 -1.70 -5.19 26.54
C HIS A 288 -2.63 -6.40 26.68
N HIS A 289 -3.44 -6.68 25.66
CA HIS A 289 -4.32 -7.86 25.70
C HIS A 289 -3.56 -9.17 25.54
N ILE A 290 -2.49 -9.22 24.78
CA ILE A 290 -1.63 -10.41 24.65
C ILE A 290 -0.97 -10.70 25.99
N ASP A 291 -0.40 -9.72 26.65
CA ASP A 291 0.26 -9.87 27.98
C ASP A 291 -0.72 -10.39 29.05
N VAL A 292 -1.97 -9.93 29.03
CA VAL A 292 -3.01 -10.39 29.97
C VAL A 292 -3.42 -11.85 29.70
N TYR A 293 -3.41 -12.30 28.44
CA TYR A 293 -3.71 -13.71 28.10
C TYR A 293 -2.56 -14.63 28.45
N ASP A 294 -1.31 -14.23 28.22
CA ASP A 294 -0.15 -15.04 28.55
C ASP A 294 0.06 -15.16 30.07
N ASN A 295 -0.21 -14.12 30.84
CA ASN A 295 -0.21 -14.17 32.31
C ASN A 295 -1.37 -15.00 32.90
N LYS A 296 -2.53 -15.09 32.23
CA LYS A 296 -3.62 -15.96 32.62
C LYS A 296 -3.32 -17.44 32.30
N SER A 297 -2.68 -17.71 31.18
CA SER A 297 -2.29 -19.07 30.79
C SER A 297 -1.14 -19.62 31.64
N SER A 298 -0.21 -18.78 32.09
CA SER A 298 0.83 -19.20 33.03
C SER A 298 0.30 -19.52 34.44
N ASN A 299 -0.76 -18.84 34.89
CA ASN A 299 -1.41 -19.14 36.19
C ASN A 299 -2.33 -20.39 36.18
N ILE A 300 -2.74 -20.89 34.99
CA ILE A 300 -3.56 -22.10 34.87
C ILE A 300 -2.68 -23.36 34.85
N ASN A 301 -1.40 -23.25 34.45
CA ASN A 301 -0.51 -24.42 34.34
C ASN A 301 0.16 -24.87 35.66
N LEU A 302 -0.20 -24.31 36.80
CA LEU A 302 0.31 -24.74 38.11
C LEU A 302 -0.55 -25.81 38.80
N SER A 303 -1.62 -26.34 38.18
CA SER A 303 -2.51 -27.31 38.80
C SER A 303 -2.98 -28.46 37.89
N SER A 304 -2.19 -28.93 36.93
CA SER A 304 -2.47 -30.27 36.35
C SER A 304 -1.22 -30.87 35.71
N THR A 305 -0.81 -31.95 36.29
CA THR A 305 0.18 -32.92 35.87
C THR A 305 -0.08 -33.54 34.49
N MET A 306 1.01 -33.71 33.73
CA MET A 306 1.23 -34.64 32.62
C MET A 306 0.30 -34.59 31.42
N ILE A 307 0.86 -34.22 30.27
CA ILE A 307 1.02 -35.06 29.07
C ILE A 307 1.87 -34.28 28.05
N ASN A 308 2.94 -34.90 27.56
CA ASN A 308 3.84 -34.47 26.50
C ASN A 308 3.15 -34.51 25.14
N GLU A 309 3.12 -33.39 24.40
CA GLU A 309 3.18 -33.38 22.92
C GLU A 309 3.64 -32.03 22.43
N PRO A 310 4.46 -31.95 21.37
CA PRO A 310 4.99 -30.67 20.86
C PRO A 310 3.91 -29.95 20.06
N ALA A 311 3.57 -28.72 20.49
CA ALA A 311 2.61 -27.84 19.80
C ALA A 311 3.16 -27.39 18.45
N SER A 312 2.46 -27.74 17.40
CA SER A 312 2.69 -27.34 16.02
C SER A 312 2.33 -25.86 15.79
N PHE A 313 2.99 -25.25 14.83
CA PHE A 313 3.00 -23.83 14.46
C PHE A 313 1.65 -23.23 13.97
N GLU A 314 0.54 -23.96 14.06
CA GLU A 314 -0.81 -23.53 13.62
C GLU A 314 -1.57 -22.64 14.63
N SER A 315 -1.03 -22.36 15.81
CA SER A 315 -1.76 -21.70 16.89
C SER A 315 -1.83 -20.17 16.82
N LEU A 316 -1.03 -19.51 15.97
CA LEU A 316 -0.98 -18.03 15.85
C LEU A 316 -2.08 -17.49 14.94
N ASP A 317 -2.40 -18.18 13.84
CA ASP A 317 -3.48 -17.77 12.92
C ASP A 317 -4.88 -17.92 13.52
N SER A 318 -5.08 -18.89 14.42
CA SER A 318 -6.35 -19.10 15.12
C SER A 318 -6.62 -18.02 16.18
N LYS A 319 -5.59 -17.47 16.82
CA LYS A 319 -5.72 -16.39 17.81
C LYS A 319 -6.07 -15.06 17.15
N SER A 320 -5.48 -14.74 16.02
CA SER A 320 -5.79 -13.55 15.23
C SER A 320 -7.21 -13.58 14.66
N SER A 321 -7.70 -14.74 14.23
CA SER A 321 -9.07 -14.92 13.75
C SER A 321 -10.12 -14.86 14.88
N MET A 322 -9.78 -15.29 16.11
CA MET A 322 -10.67 -15.11 17.28
C MET A 322 -10.78 -13.64 17.71
N LEU A 323 -9.71 -12.86 17.63
CA LEU A 323 -9.74 -11.43 17.92
C LEU A 323 -10.59 -10.67 16.88
N LEU A 324 -10.47 -11.01 15.60
CA LEU A 324 -11.30 -10.48 14.52
C LEU A 324 -12.79 -10.80 14.72
N ASN A 325 -13.11 -12.04 15.14
CA ASN A 325 -14.49 -12.45 15.41
C ASN A 325 -15.09 -11.76 16.66
N ASN A 326 -14.29 -11.41 17.65
CA ASN A 326 -14.77 -10.68 18.82
C ASN A 326 -14.96 -9.19 18.53
N LEU A 327 -14.15 -8.58 17.66
CA LEU A 327 -14.32 -7.21 17.19
C LEU A 327 -15.56 -7.07 16.27
N SER A 328 -15.84 -8.07 15.43
CA SER A 328 -17.03 -8.09 14.56
C SER A 328 -18.33 -8.29 15.34
N LYS A 329 -18.32 -8.97 16.48
CA LYS A 329 -19.48 -9.19 17.35
C LYS A 329 -19.91 -7.93 18.14
N THR A 330 -19.07 -6.92 18.25
CA THR A 330 -19.37 -5.67 19.00
C THR A 330 -20.08 -4.60 18.18
N GLN A 331 -20.61 -4.90 16.98
CA GLN A 331 -21.40 -3.99 16.11
C GLN A 331 -20.78 -2.60 15.82
N ILE A 332 -19.46 -2.44 16.00
CA ILE A 332 -18.77 -1.13 15.93
C ILE A 332 -18.26 -0.82 14.51
N ILE A 333 -18.40 -1.74 13.55
CA ILE A 333 -17.73 -1.65 12.25
C ILE A 333 -18.71 -1.40 11.11
N ASN A 334 -18.77 -0.13 10.63
CA ASN A 334 -19.31 0.23 9.32
C ASN A 334 -18.18 0.09 8.25
N GLU A 335 -18.54 -0.20 6.99
CA GLU A 335 -17.61 -0.52 5.87
C GLU A 335 -16.33 0.31 5.73
N PRO A 336 -16.25 1.64 5.96
CA PRO A 336 -15.00 2.38 5.90
C PRO A 336 -14.04 2.08 7.07
N LYS A 337 -14.56 1.63 8.23
CA LYS A 337 -13.78 1.33 9.43
C LYS A 337 -13.05 -0.02 9.32
N GLU A 338 -13.60 -0.95 8.55
CA GLU A 338 -13.02 -2.27 8.28
C GLU A 338 -11.67 -2.19 7.54
N LYS A 339 -11.51 -1.21 6.64
CA LYS A 339 -10.27 -1.05 5.86
C LYS A 339 -9.10 -0.53 6.70
N VAL A 340 -9.35 0.36 7.67
CA VAL A 340 -8.31 0.88 8.56
C VAL A 340 -7.89 -0.21 9.55
N LEU A 341 -8.85 -0.94 10.10
CA LEU A 341 -8.61 -2.07 11.00
C LEU A 341 -7.87 -3.22 10.32
N THR A 342 -8.27 -3.62 9.11
CA THR A 342 -7.58 -4.68 8.33
C THR A 342 -6.16 -4.28 7.95
N PHE A 343 -5.93 -3.02 7.62
CA PHE A 343 -4.58 -2.52 7.30
C PHE A 343 -3.68 -2.49 8.54
N SER A 344 -4.21 -2.08 9.68
CA SER A 344 -3.48 -2.05 10.96
C SER A 344 -3.16 -3.46 11.46
N LEU A 345 -4.09 -4.41 11.30
CA LEU A 345 -3.88 -5.82 11.66
C LEU A 345 -2.86 -6.54 10.75
N ALA A 346 -2.82 -6.19 9.45
CA ALA A 346 -1.78 -6.69 8.55
C ALA A 346 -0.38 -6.23 8.97
N ARG A 347 -0.23 -4.97 9.42
CA ARG A 347 1.03 -4.43 9.94
C ARG A 347 1.45 -5.09 11.26
N LEU A 348 0.49 -5.46 12.10
CA LEU A 348 0.73 -6.18 13.36
C LEU A 348 1.22 -7.61 13.12
N SER A 349 0.72 -8.31 12.10
CA SER A 349 1.18 -9.65 11.75
C SER A 349 2.62 -9.67 11.22
N GLU A 350 3.10 -8.58 10.63
CA GLU A 350 4.49 -8.42 10.21
C GLU A 350 5.42 -8.10 11.38
N LYS A 351 5.00 -7.20 12.28
CA LYS A 351 5.81 -6.81 13.45
C LYS A 351 5.90 -7.89 14.54
N SER A 352 4.89 -8.74 14.69
CA SER A 352 4.93 -9.81 15.71
C SER A 352 6.05 -10.84 15.50
N LYS A 353 6.66 -10.88 14.30
CA LYS A 353 7.84 -11.71 14.02
C LYS A 353 9.15 -11.07 14.51
N ASP A 354 9.21 -9.73 14.62
CA ASP A 354 10.41 -9.00 15.02
C ASP A 354 10.46 -8.72 16.54
N PHE A 355 9.34 -8.93 17.26
CA PHE A 355 9.24 -8.68 18.72
C PHE A 355 9.80 -9.79 19.61
N LEU A 356 10.15 -10.94 19.06
CA LEU A 356 10.69 -12.06 19.86
C LEU A 356 12.16 -11.85 20.28
N ASP A 357 12.85 -10.83 19.75
CA ASP A 357 14.29 -10.63 19.99
C ASP A 357 14.65 -9.33 20.76
N ASN A 358 13.69 -8.49 21.15
CA ASN A 358 13.98 -7.24 21.87
C ASN A 358 13.21 -7.16 23.20
N GLU A 359 13.93 -6.95 24.29
CA GLU A 359 13.40 -6.72 25.65
C GLU A 359 12.36 -5.57 25.65
N PRO A 360 11.26 -5.70 26.40
CA PRO A 360 10.25 -4.66 26.50
C PRO A 360 10.83 -3.48 27.28
N ALA A 361 10.93 -2.32 26.61
CA ALA A 361 11.17 -1.05 27.31
C ALA A 361 10.12 -0.87 28.41
N SER A 362 10.58 -0.64 29.64
CA SER A 362 9.80 -0.47 30.84
C SER A 362 8.59 0.47 30.64
N PHE A 363 7.42 -0.10 30.59
CA PHE A 363 6.13 0.60 30.60
C PHE A 363 5.81 0.99 32.04
N GLU A 364 6.25 2.16 32.48
CA GLU A 364 5.69 2.77 33.68
C GLU A 364 4.26 3.25 33.40
N SER A 365 3.32 2.49 33.94
CA SER A 365 2.00 2.90 34.45
C SER A 365 1.08 3.75 33.55
N ILE A 366 0.55 3.16 32.49
CA ILE A 366 -0.82 3.49 32.09
C ILE A 366 -1.74 2.39 32.65
N ASN A 367 -1.75 2.24 33.96
CA ASN A 367 -2.69 1.42 34.70
C ASN A 367 -4.02 2.17 34.88
N ASN A 368 -4.73 2.43 33.79
CA ASN A 368 -6.09 2.92 33.88
C ASN A 368 -7.01 1.95 33.13
N GLU A 369 -7.62 1.01 33.84
CA GLU A 369 -8.74 0.18 33.34
C GLU A 369 -9.80 1.03 32.62
N LEU A 370 -9.96 2.29 33.03
CA LEU A 370 -10.87 3.25 32.41
C LEU A 370 -10.47 3.61 30.97
N ILE A 371 -9.18 3.78 30.73
CA ILE A 371 -8.65 4.08 29.37
C ILE A 371 -8.86 2.88 28.47
N LEU A 372 -8.50 1.68 28.97
CA LEU A 372 -8.64 0.43 28.20
C LEU A 372 -10.08 0.12 27.81
N LYS A 373 -11.05 0.39 28.70
CA LYS A 373 -12.50 0.21 28.41
C LYS A 373 -13.01 1.20 27.35
N ASN A 374 -12.41 2.38 27.25
CA ASN A 374 -12.87 3.43 26.32
C ASN A 374 -12.14 3.41 24.97
N ILE A 375 -11.10 2.60 24.77
CA ILE A 375 -10.33 2.54 23.52
C ILE A 375 -11.21 2.31 22.27
N PRO A 376 -12.19 1.38 22.24
CA PRO A 376 -13.05 1.21 21.06
C PRO A 376 -13.82 2.50 20.71
N LYS A 377 -14.27 3.25 21.71
CA LYS A 377 -14.96 4.52 21.51
C LYS A 377 -14.00 5.58 20.97
N ILE A 378 -12.81 5.70 21.53
CA ILE A 378 -11.76 6.62 21.06
C ILE A 378 -11.42 6.36 19.60
N ILE A 379 -11.20 5.11 19.23
CA ILE A 379 -10.92 4.73 17.83
C ILE A 379 -12.09 5.11 16.91
N SER A 380 -13.34 4.89 17.35
CA SER A 380 -14.53 5.31 16.60
C SER A 380 -14.56 6.82 16.38
N ASP A 381 -14.39 7.59 17.45
CA ASP A 381 -14.45 9.06 17.41
C ASP A 381 -13.31 9.66 16.58
N LEU A 382 -12.09 9.10 16.67
CA LEU A 382 -10.94 9.48 15.81
C LEU A 382 -11.17 9.16 14.34
N SER A 383 -11.78 8.01 14.04
CA SER A 383 -12.11 7.62 12.66
C SER A 383 -13.19 8.53 12.05
N ASP A 384 -14.17 8.95 12.85
CA ASP A 384 -15.20 9.89 12.41
C ASP A 384 -14.60 11.29 12.18
N LEU A 385 -13.68 11.72 13.05
CA LEU A 385 -12.93 12.96 12.89
C LEU A 385 -12.06 12.93 11.61
N GLU A 386 -11.37 11.83 11.31
CA GLU A 386 -10.58 11.68 10.09
C GLU A 386 -11.46 11.82 8.83
N ASN A 387 -12.63 11.20 8.82
CA ASN A 387 -13.58 11.33 7.74
C ASN A 387 -14.09 12.77 7.54
N MET A 388 -14.19 13.56 8.62
CA MET A 388 -14.54 14.97 8.54
C MET A 388 -13.39 15.81 7.98
N VAL A 389 -12.17 15.59 8.45
CA VAL A 389 -10.95 16.30 8.03
C VAL A 389 -10.70 16.10 6.54
N THR A 390 -10.93 14.90 6.00
CA THR A 390 -10.74 14.61 4.57
C THR A 390 -11.73 15.35 3.65
N LYS A 391 -12.85 15.85 4.20
CA LYS A 391 -13.91 16.52 3.45
C LYS A 391 -13.90 18.04 3.55
N SER A 392 -13.08 18.63 4.43
CA SER A 392 -13.09 20.07 4.68
C SER A 392 -11.70 20.63 5.03
N THR A 393 -11.56 21.96 4.94
CA THR A 393 -10.28 22.68 5.07
C THR A 393 -10.05 23.37 6.42
N PHE A 394 -10.96 23.22 7.41
CA PHE A 394 -10.89 23.94 8.68
C PHE A 394 -10.03 23.20 9.73
N GLY A 395 -8.70 23.33 9.63
CA GLY A 395 -7.73 22.58 10.47
C GLY A 395 -7.85 22.81 11.98
N ASP A 396 -8.06 24.05 12.43
CA ASP A 396 -8.02 24.37 13.87
C ASP A 396 -9.20 23.79 14.66
N ILE A 397 -10.40 23.75 14.08
CA ILE A 397 -11.60 23.16 14.71
C ILE A 397 -11.37 21.67 14.95
N TYR A 398 -10.70 20.98 14.05
CA TYR A 398 -10.47 19.54 14.17
C TYR A 398 -9.38 19.20 15.18
N ILE A 399 -8.37 20.08 15.37
CA ILE A 399 -7.39 19.91 16.46
C ILE A 399 -8.09 20.06 17.81
N THR A 400 -9.01 21.03 17.93
CA THR A 400 -9.85 21.18 19.14
C THR A 400 -10.68 19.91 19.39
N SER A 401 -11.30 19.34 18.35
CA SER A 401 -12.07 18.10 18.45
C SER A 401 -11.17 16.91 18.83
N LEU A 402 -9.96 16.81 18.28
CA LEU A 402 -8.98 15.79 18.66
C LEU A 402 -8.68 15.84 20.15
N VAL A 403 -8.34 17.00 20.69
CA VAL A 403 -8.06 17.16 22.12
C VAL A 403 -9.30 16.86 22.97
N GLY A 404 -10.49 17.25 22.48
CA GLY A 404 -11.79 17.00 23.12
C GLY A 404 -12.12 15.53 23.31
N ILE A 405 -11.72 14.64 22.37
CA ILE A 405 -11.95 13.19 22.47
C ILE A 405 -11.25 12.60 23.71
N PHE A 406 -10.07 13.12 24.08
CA PHE A 406 -9.29 12.62 25.21
C PHE A 406 -9.60 13.31 26.54
N THR A 407 -10.32 14.45 26.54
CA THR A 407 -10.63 15.21 27.77
C THR A 407 -11.42 14.39 28.79
N PRO A 408 -12.46 13.59 28.43
CA PRO A 408 -13.21 12.79 29.41
C PRO A 408 -12.37 11.73 30.12
N LEU A 409 -11.20 11.38 29.60
CA LEU A 409 -10.31 10.36 30.18
C LEU A 409 -9.38 10.95 31.23
N LYS A 410 -9.32 12.29 31.36
CA LYS A 410 -8.50 13.00 32.35
C LYS A 410 -9.21 13.18 33.69
N ILE A 411 -10.52 12.91 33.73
CA ILE A 411 -11.35 12.92 34.93
C ILE A 411 -11.33 11.53 35.56
#